data_e4adb88ca9c48e2441690c0cc67da461
#
_entry.id   e4adb88ca9c48e2441690c0cc67da461
#
_cell.length_a   1.000
_cell.length_b   1.000
_cell.length_c   1.000
_cell.angle_alpha   90.00
_cell.angle_beta   90.00
_cell.angle_gamma   90.00
#
_symmetry.space_group_name_H-M   'P 1'
#
loop_
_entity.id
_entity.type
_entity.pdbx_description
1 polymer ?
#
loop_
_entity_poly.entity_id
_entity_poly.type
_entity_poly.pdbx_seq_one_letter_code
_entity_poly.pdbx_strand_id
1 'polypeptide(L)'
;MTLTLDEDHIYRLDGKIIDGLTATIREAGLGRNADPWYMERGTAIHKATELWDKGTLDEGTVHPGIQGYLESWKRFRKDQSYTPIEIEYRTYHPELMVGMTIDRILLLDIKGGVPEAWHVLQIALHWDTLSAHGMGSMIKIPMDVYLDPDGGPPKVRLYTQAEMREAFKVYCSMLHFLRWKKSKGVK
;
A
#
# COMPACT_ATOMS: atom_id res chain seq x y z
N MET A 1 -12.86 6.29 17.45
CA MET A 1 -13.12 5.10 16.59
C MET A 1 -11.86 4.24 16.57
N THR A 2 -12.02 2.94 16.77
CA THR A 2 -10.89 1.99 16.81
C THR A 2 -10.88 1.16 15.53
N LEU A 3 -9.80 1.27 14.75
CA LEU A 3 -9.58 0.45 13.57
C LEU A 3 -8.67 -0.73 13.92
N THR A 4 -9.10 -1.94 13.55
CA THR A 4 -8.32 -3.16 13.71
C THR A 4 -8.16 -3.86 12.35
N LEU A 5 -7.07 -4.62 12.21
CA LEU A 5 -6.79 -5.53 11.10
C LEU A 5 -6.46 -6.88 11.69
N ASP A 6 -7.19 -7.92 11.28
CA ASP A 6 -6.95 -9.29 11.73
C ASP A 6 -5.94 -10.04 10.82
N GLU A 7 -5.66 -11.29 11.16
CA GLU A 7 -4.72 -12.15 10.43
C GLU A 7 -5.20 -12.48 9.01
N ASP A 8 -6.52 -12.45 8.78
CA ASP A 8 -7.13 -12.63 7.46
C ASP A 8 -7.16 -11.34 6.62
N HIS A 9 -6.49 -10.28 7.08
CA HIS A 9 -6.46 -8.97 6.44
C HIS A 9 -7.85 -8.30 6.32
N ILE A 10 -8.74 -8.55 7.29
CA ILE A 10 -10.07 -7.94 7.36
C ILE A 10 -10.00 -6.72 8.28
N TYR A 11 -10.35 -5.56 7.73
CA TYR A 11 -10.46 -4.31 8.49
C TYR A 11 -11.79 -4.25 9.24
N ARG A 12 -11.73 -3.85 10.52
CA ARG A 12 -12.92 -3.59 11.35
C ARG A 12 -12.80 -2.22 12.00
N LEU A 13 -13.85 -1.41 11.83
CA LEU A 13 -13.99 -0.13 12.52
C LEU A 13 -15.05 -0.27 13.62
N ASP A 14 -14.67 -0.05 14.87
CA ASP A 14 -15.51 -0.28 16.04
C ASP A 14 -16.23 -1.65 16.02
N GLY A 15 -15.47 -2.69 15.62
CA GLY A 15 -15.92 -4.08 15.52
C GLY A 15 -16.71 -4.42 14.25
N LYS A 16 -17.10 -3.44 13.43
CA LYS A 16 -17.82 -3.68 12.15
C LYS A 16 -16.84 -3.83 11.00
N ILE A 17 -17.05 -4.86 10.17
CA ILE A 17 -16.26 -5.07 8.96
C ILE A 17 -16.46 -3.89 8.01
N ILE A 18 -15.36 -3.36 7.50
CA ILE A 18 -15.33 -2.38 6.41
C ILE A 18 -14.55 -2.94 5.23
N ASP A 19 -14.76 -2.38 4.04
CA ASP A 19 -14.01 -2.79 2.85
C ASP A 19 -12.52 -2.50 3.03
N GLY A 20 -11.66 -3.39 2.55
CA GLY A 20 -10.22 -3.15 2.48
C GLY A 20 -9.82 -2.62 1.09
N LEU A 21 -8.90 -1.64 1.01
CA LEU A 21 -8.44 -1.06 -0.25
C LEU A 21 -8.01 -2.13 -1.26
N THR A 22 -7.03 -2.94 -0.90
CA THR A 22 -6.46 -3.96 -1.79
C THR A 22 -7.48 -5.07 -2.10
N ALA A 23 -8.33 -5.42 -1.15
CA ALA A 23 -9.41 -6.39 -1.35
C ALA A 23 -10.42 -5.88 -2.40
N THR A 24 -10.80 -4.61 -2.34
CA THR A 24 -11.71 -3.96 -3.31
C THR A 24 -11.10 -3.94 -4.72
N ILE A 25 -9.83 -3.59 -4.86
CA ILE A 25 -9.10 -3.61 -6.14
C ILE A 25 -9.09 -5.03 -6.74
N ARG A 26 -8.83 -6.03 -5.90
CA ARG A 26 -8.81 -7.44 -6.31
C ARG A 26 -10.19 -7.94 -6.72
N GLU A 27 -11.24 -7.60 -5.97
CA GLU A 27 -12.63 -7.94 -6.28
C GLU A 27 -13.09 -7.34 -7.62
N ALA A 28 -12.55 -6.18 -8.00
CA ALA A 28 -12.81 -5.57 -9.31
C ALA A 28 -12.05 -6.26 -10.46
N GLY A 29 -11.29 -7.32 -10.19
CA GLY A 29 -10.50 -8.04 -11.20
C GLY A 29 -9.19 -7.34 -11.57
N LEU A 30 -8.78 -6.33 -10.80
CA LEU A 30 -7.49 -5.67 -10.94
C LEU A 30 -6.47 -6.30 -9.98
N GLY A 31 -5.26 -6.46 -10.47
CA GLY A 31 -4.26 -7.25 -9.75
C GLY A 31 -4.43 -8.76 -9.98
N ARG A 32 -3.34 -9.47 -9.98
CA ARG A 32 -3.36 -10.93 -10.17
C ARG A 32 -3.82 -11.62 -8.89
N ASN A 33 -4.53 -12.75 -9.05
CA ASN A 33 -4.55 -13.76 -8.00
C ASN A 33 -3.13 -14.30 -7.89
N ALA A 34 -2.34 -13.68 -7.03
CA ALA A 34 -0.95 -14.06 -6.87
C ALA A 34 -0.91 -15.47 -6.24
N ASP A 35 -0.03 -16.31 -6.76
CA ASP A 35 0.38 -17.54 -6.08
C ASP A 35 0.70 -17.21 -4.61
N PRO A 36 0.30 -18.04 -3.65
CA PRO A 36 0.57 -17.83 -2.23
C PRO A 36 2.02 -17.46 -1.91
N TRP A 37 2.98 -18.05 -2.63
CA TRP A 37 4.39 -17.73 -2.51
C TRP A 37 4.71 -16.25 -2.82
N TYR A 38 4.07 -15.65 -3.83
CA TYR A 38 4.27 -14.22 -4.13
C TYR A 38 3.67 -13.33 -3.05
N MET A 39 2.56 -13.75 -2.43
CA MET A 39 1.93 -13.00 -1.33
C MET A 39 2.81 -13.05 -0.07
N GLU A 40 3.30 -14.23 0.29
CA GLU A 40 4.20 -14.42 1.44
C GLU A 40 5.50 -13.63 1.25
N ARG A 41 6.09 -13.68 0.05
CA ARG A 41 7.27 -12.89 -0.29
C ARG A 41 7.00 -11.40 -0.14
N GLY A 42 5.87 -10.90 -0.64
CA GLY A 42 5.47 -9.50 -0.50
C GLY A 42 5.39 -9.09 0.97
N THR A 43 4.71 -9.87 1.79
CA THR A 43 4.59 -9.65 3.23
C THR A 43 5.97 -9.64 3.92
N ALA A 44 6.84 -10.59 3.56
CA ALA A 44 8.20 -10.65 4.11
C ALA A 44 9.05 -9.43 3.71
N ILE A 45 8.92 -8.93 2.48
CA ILE A 45 9.59 -7.70 2.02
C ILE A 45 9.13 -6.49 2.84
N HIS A 46 7.82 -6.28 2.98
CA HIS A 46 7.28 -5.17 3.79
C HIS A 46 7.76 -5.28 5.23
N LYS A 47 7.73 -6.48 5.82
CA LYS A 47 8.20 -6.67 7.19
C LYS A 47 9.69 -6.41 7.37
N ALA A 48 10.52 -6.86 6.45
CA ALA A 48 11.97 -6.62 6.50
C ALA A 48 12.29 -5.11 6.36
N THR A 49 11.66 -4.42 5.41
CA THR A 49 11.85 -2.97 5.23
C THR A 49 11.32 -2.17 6.41
N GLU A 50 10.19 -2.57 7.02
CA GLU A 50 9.65 -1.99 8.25
C GLU A 50 10.65 -2.08 9.41
N LEU A 51 11.11 -3.30 9.70
CA LEU A 51 12.04 -3.55 10.81
C LEU A 51 13.38 -2.84 10.60
N TRP A 52 13.85 -2.79 9.35
CA TRP A 52 15.07 -2.06 9.02
C TRP A 52 14.92 -0.55 9.24
N ASP A 53 13.82 0.05 8.80
CA ASP A 53 13.54 1.48 9.01
C ASP A 53 13.39 1.83 10.49
N LYS A 54 12.90 0.88 11.31
CA LYS A 54 12.79 1.02 12.78
C LYS A 54 14.11 0.73 13.50
N GLY A 55 15.16 0.28 12.80
CA GLY A 55 16.45 -0.08 13.40
C GLY A 55 16.40 -1.33 14.28
N THR A 56 15.43 -2.21 14.07
CA THR A 56 15.20 -3.42 14.88
C THR A 56 15.35 -4.72 14.10
N LEU A 57 15.73 -4.66 12.82
CA LEU A 57 15.94 -5.84 12.00
C LEU A 57 17.23 -6.57 12.39
N ASP A 58 17.11 -7.85 12.72
CA ASP A 58 18.26 -8.77 12.71
C ASP A 58 18.48 -9.27 11.27
N GLU A 59 19.47 -8.70 10.61
CA GLU A 59 19.77 -9.03 9.20
C GLU A 59 20.17 -10.49 9.00
N GLY A 60 20.68 -11.16 10.03
CA GLY A 60 21.01 -12.59 9.99
C GLY A 60 19.78 -13.49 9.85
N THR A 61 18.60 -12.99 10.16
CA THR A 61 17.33 -13.74 10.04
C THR A 61 16.61 -13.54 8.71
N VAL A 62 17.11 -12.65 7.84
CA VAL A 62 16.48 -12.34 6.57
C VAL A 62 16.62 -13.50 5.60
N HIS A 63 15.48 -14.00 5.11
CA HIS A 63 15.46 -15.10 4.15
C HIS A 63 16.21 -14.71 2.86
N PRO A 64 17.10 -15.59 2.30
CA PRO A 64 17.89 -15.27 1.10
C PRO A 64 17.05 -14.78 -0.08
N GLY A 65 15.85 -15.30 -0.26
CA GLY A 65 14.92 -14.92 -1.34
C GLY A 65 14.40 -13.49 -1.28
N ILE A 66 14.63 -12.75 -0.19
CA ILE A 66 14.23 -11.34 -0.06
C ILE A 66 15.41 -10.40 0.23
N GLN A 67 16.62 -10.91 0.38
CA GLN A 67 17.80 -10.09 0.65
C GLN A 67 18.03 -9.00 -0.41
N GLY A 68 17.90 -9.34 -1.70
CA GLY A 68 18.05 -8.37 -2.77
C GLY A 68 17.05 -7.21 -2.67
N TYR A 69 15.80 -7.52 -2.35
CA TYR A 69 14.77 -6.47 -2.13
C TYR A 69 15.15 -5.55 -0.95
N LEU A 70 15.66 -6.12 0.15
CA LEU A 70 16.10 -5.32 1.29
C LEU A 70 17.31 -4.43 0.92
N GLU A 71 18.27 -4.95 0.18
CA GLU A 71 19.43 -4.15 -0.29
C GLU A 71 18.99 -3.04 -1.26
N SER A 72 18.03 -3.33 -2.13
CA SER A 72 17.42 -2.31 -3.00
C SER A 72 16.74 -1.20 -2.18
N TRP A 73 16.02 -1.56 -1.10
CA TRP A 73 15.42 -0.60 -0.16
C TRP A 73 16.47 0.26 0.54
N LYS A 74 17.53 -0.36 1.05
CA LYS A 74 18.65 0.36 1.70
C LYS A 74 19.29 1.38 0.76
N ARG A 75 19.49 1.03 -0.53
CA ARG A 75 20.00 1.95 -1.55
C ARG A 75 19.06 3.13 -1.74
N PHE A 76 17.76 2.86 -1.94
CA PHE A 76 16.77 3.92 -2.06
C PHE A 76 16.82 4.89 -0.86
N ARG A 77 16.86 4.34 0.35
CA ARG A 77 16.90 5.15 1.59
C ARG A 77 18.17 5.97 1.73
N LYS A 78 19.31 5.46 1.25
CA LYS A 78 20.59 6.19 1.26
C LYS A 78 20.56 7.37 0.29
N ASP A 79 19.94 7.19 -0.87
CA ASP A 79 19.88 8.21 -1.92
C ASP A 79 18.82 9.29 -1.63
N GLN A 80 17.85 8.97 -0.77
CA GLN A 80 16.75 9.86 -0.39
C GLN A 80 16.93 10.38 1.04
N SER A 81 17.18 11.69 1.15
CA SER A 81 17.37 12.37 2.45
C SER A 81 16.05 12.63 3.16
N TYR A 82 15.20 11.60 3.38
CA TYR A 82 13.97 11.77 4.13
C TYR A 82 13.80 10.75 5.23
N THR A 83 13.09 11.15 6.29
CA THR A 83 12.65 10.26 7.36
C THR A 83 11.14 10.07 7.22
N PRO A 84 10.62 8.83 7.15
CA PRO A 84 9.19 8.60 7.20
C PRO A 84 8.61 9.17 8.50
N ILE A 85 7.43 9.81 8.40
CA ILE A 85 6.71 10.32 9.58
C ILE A 85 6.12 9.12 10.33
N GLU A 86 5.53 8.19 9.58
CA GLU A 86 4.97 6.95 10.09
C GLU A 86 5.33 5.79 9.15
N ILE A 87 5.39 4.58 9.70
CA ILE A 87 5.71 3.34 9.00
C ILE A 87 4.58 2.34 9.25
N GLU A 88 4.05 1.71 8.20
CA GLU A 88 2.89 0.79 8.28
C GLU A 88 1.69 1.45 8.98
N TYR A 89 1.38 2.67 8.54
CA TYR A 89 0.31 3.46 9.13
C TYR A 89 -1.06 2.91 8.77
N ARG A 90 -1.76 2.37 9.76
CA ARG A 90 -3.09 1.83 9.60
C ARG A 90 -4.15 2.91 9.76
N THR A 91 -4.99 3.07 8.75
CA THR A 91 -6.03 4.10 8.71
C THR A 91 -7.23 3.67 7.87
N TYR A 92 -8.24 4.52 7.79
CA TYR A 92 -9.41 4.30 6.94
C TYR A 92 -9.86 5.63 6.33
N HIS A 93 -10.50 5.56 5.14
CA HIS A 93 -11.11 6.72 4.52
C HIS A 93 -12.46 7.02 5.19
N PRO A 94 -12.67 8.20 5.80
CA PRO A 94 -13.82 8.47 6.65
C PRO A 94 -15.17 8.46 5.91
N GLU A 95 -15.20 8.95 4.67
CA GLU A 95 -16.44 8.98 3.86
C GLU A 95 -16.68 7.66 3.13
N LEU A 96 -15.63 7.06 2.57
CA LEU A 96 -15.75 5.81 1.82
C LEU A 96 -15.83 4.58 2.71
N MET A 97 -15.46 4.68 3.99
CA MET A 97 -15.40 3.54 4.94
C MET A 97 -14.58 2.39 4.37
N VAL A 98 -13.35 2.70 3.94
CA VAL A 98 -12.38 1.76 3.38
C VAL A 98 -11.12 1.77 4.22
N GLY A 99 -10.76 0.61 4.79
CA GLY A 99 -9.55 0.42 5.57
C GLY A 99 -8.31 0.21 4.69
N MET A 100 -7.17 0.68 5.16
CA MET A 100 -5.88 0.55 4.47
C MET A 100 -4.71 0.63 5.43
N THR A 101 -3.56 0.09 5.00
CA THR A 101 -2.26 0.33 5.61
C THR A 101 -1.38 1.06 4.60
N ILE A 102 -0.76 2.15 5.00
CA ILE A 102 0.13 2.96 4.18
C ILE A 102 1.56 2.64 4.59
N ASP A 103 2.37 2.16 3.67
CA ASP A 103 3.73 1.67 3.98
C ASP A 103 4.58 2.73 4.66
N ARG A 104 4.61 3.92 4.07
CA ARG A 104 5.36 5.06 4.62
C ARG A 104 4.60 6.36 4.40
N ILE A 105 4.37 7.12 5.45
CA ILE A 105 3.89 8.49 5.34
C ILE A 105 5.07 9.38 4.94
N LEU A 106 5.08 9.78 3.80
CA LEU A 106 5.61 10.74 2.83
C LEU A 106 4.88 10.49 1.53
N LEU A 107 4.04 9.48 1.58
CA LEU A 107 3.23 8.83 0.57
C LEU A 107 4.08 8.04 -0.43
N LEU A 108 4.61 6.92 0.03
CA LEU A 108 5.15 5.92 -0.87
C LEU A 108 4.60 4.54 -0.52
N ASP A 109 4.50 3.72 -1.53
CA ASP A 109 4.14 2.32 -1.45
C ASP A 109 5.28 1.45 -1.99
N ILE A 110 5.61 0.38 -1.28
CA ILE A 110 6.73 -0.50 -1.60
C ILE A 110 6.21 -1.68 -2.42
N LYS A 111 6.86 -1.96 -3.53
CA LYS A 111 6.47 -3.04 -4.44
C LYS A 111 7.61 -4.03 -4.66
N GLY A 112 7.34 -5.30 -4.38
CA GLY A 112 8.24 -6.41 -4.71
C GLY A 112 7.98 -7.03 -6.08
N GLY A 113 7.24 -6.36 -6.96
CA GLY A 113 6.83 -6.83 -8.29
C GLY A 113 7.09 -5.82 -9.40
N VAL A 114 6.44 -6.03 -10.54
CA VAL A 114 6.52 -5.13 -11.69
C VAL A 114 5.45 -4.04 -11.64
N PRO A 115 5.67 -2.88 -12.30
CA PRO A 115 4.66 -1.84 -12.43
C PRO A 115 3.37 -2.35 -13.09
N GLU A 116 2.23 -2.05 -12.47
CA GLU A 116 0.91 -2.33 -13.02
C GLU A 116 0.05 -1.05 -13.04
N ALA A 117 -0.87 -0.95 -13.99
CA ALA A 117 -1.67 0.26 -14.20
C ALA A 117 -2.58 0.60 -13.00
N TRP A 118 -2.97 -0.39 -12.21
CA TRP A 118 -3.87 -0.20 -11.06
C TRP A 118 -3.16 0.31 -9.80
N HIS A 119 -1.82 0.28 -9.74
CA HIS A 119 -1.09 0.75 -8.55
C HIS A 119 -1.42 2.22 -8.21
N VAL A 120 -1.66 3.06 -9.23
CA VAL A 120 -2.06 4.44 -9.01
C VAL A 120 -3.38 4.58 -8.22
N LEU A 121 -4.30 3.61 -8.28
CA LEU A 121 -5.55 3.63 -7.53
C LEU A 121 -5.28 3.53 -6.01
N GLN A 122 -4.28 2.73 -5.63
CA GLN A 122 -3.86 2.56 -4.25
C GLN A 122 -3.29 3.87 -3.70
N ILE A 123 -2.30 4.44 -4.39
CA ILE A 123 -1.67 5.72 -4.01
C ILE A 123 -2.71 6.86 -3.97
N ALA A 124 -3.64 6.90 -4.93
CA ALA A 124 -4.67 7.92 -4.97
C ALA A 124 -5.59 7.88 -3.75
N LEU A 125 -6.01 6.66 -3.33
CA LEU A 125 -6.84 6.52 -2.14
C LEU A 125 -6.05 6.83 -0.86
N HIS A 126 -4.78 6.42 -0.78
CA HIS A 126 -3.90 6.80 0.34
C HIS A 126 -3.81 8.32 0.47
N TRP A 127 -3.58 9.02 -0.65
CA TRP A 127 -3.45 10.49 -0.67
C TRP A 127 -4.72 11.19 -0.23
N ASP A 128 -5.87 10.76 -0.76
CA ASP A 128 -7.17 11.36 -0.40
C ASP A 128 -7.52 11.09 1.06
N THR A 129 -7.26 9.87 1.55
CA THR A 129 -7.45 9.50 2.96
C THR A 129 -6.61 10.35 3.90
N LEU A 130 -5.31 10.52 3.62
CA LEU A 130 -4.44 11.37 4.44
C LEU A 130 -4.89 12.83 4.40
N SER A 131 -5.37 13.31 3.24
CA SER A 131 -5.92 14.65 3.10
C SER A 131 -7.20 14.83 3.93
N ALA A 132 -8.10 13.85 3.93
CA ALA A 132 -9.32 13.85 4.73
C ALA A 132 -9.03 13.83 6.26
N HIS A 133 -7.90 13.27 6.66
CA HIS A 133 -7.42 13.32 8.05
C HIS A 133 -6.58 14.57 8.38
N GLY A 134 -6.51 15.56 7.50
CA GLY A 134 -5.75 16.79 7.70
C GLY A 134 -4.23 16.63 7.52
N MET A 135 -3.78 15.50 7.03
CA MET A 135 -2.35 15.18 6.83
C MET A 135 -1.85 15.48 5.41
N GLY A 136 -2.69 16.07 4.55
CA GLY A 136 -2.36 16.31 3.14
C GLY A 136 -1.10 17.17 2.91
N SER A 137 -0.82 18.12 3.82
CA SER A 137 0.40 18.94 3.77
C SER A 137 1.70 18.18 4.07
N MET A 138 1.60 16.99 4.67
CA MET A 138 2.74 16.13 4.98
C MET A 138 3.19 15.31 3.78
N ILE A 139 2.32 15.17 2.77
CA ILE A 139 2.58 14.41 1.55
C ILE A 139 3.45 15.25 0.64
N LYS A 140 4.69 14.81 0.37
CA LYS A 140 5.60 15.53 -0.53
C LYS A 140 5.38 15.12 -1.98
N ILE A 141 5.65 13.86 -2.30
CA ILE A 141 5.55 13.34 -3.66
C ILE A 141 5.01 11.92 -3.59
N PRO A 142 3.80 11.66 -4.12
CA PRO A 142 3.25 10.32 -4.15
C PRO A 142 4.02 9.43 -5.12
N MET A 143 4.42 8.24 -4.68
CA MET A 143 5.24 7.35 -5.49
C MET A 143 5.07 5.87 -5.15
N ASP A 144 5.32 5.02 -6.14
CA ASP A 144 5.63 3.61 -5.94
C ASP A 144 7.14 3.39 -6.04
N VAL A 145 7.67 2.55 -5.17
CA VAL A 145 9.07 2.14 -5.14
C VAL A 145 9.15 0.64 -5.45
N TYR A 146 9.55 0.30 -6.67
CA TYR A 146 9.69 -1.08 -7.15
C TYR A 146 11.08 -1.59 -6.82
N LEU A 147 11.19 -2.44 -5.82
CA LEU A 147 12.46 -2.97 -5.35
C LEU A 147 13.04 -3.99 -6.34
N ASP A 148 14.35 -3.94 -6.51
CA ASP A 148 15.09 -4.86 -7.37
C ASP A 148 15.42 -6.15 -6.61
N PRO A 149 15.04 -7.34 -7.11
CA PRO A 149 15.32 -8.60 -6.43
C PRO A 149 16.81 -8.94 -6.34
N ASP A 150 17.64 -8.38 -7.22
CA ASP A 150 19.08 -8.61 -7.25
C ASP A 150 19.88 -7.57 -6.44
N GLY A 151 19.19 -6.69 -5.71
CA GLY A 151 19.79 -5.68 -4.84
C GLY A 151 20.29 -4.43 -5.56
N GLY A 152 19.89 -4.25 -6.82
CA GLY A 152 20.15 -3.03 -7.58
C GLY A 152 19.33 -1.83 -7.11
N PRO A 153 19.50 -0.65 -7.74
CA PRO A 153 18.68 0.52 -7.44
C PRO A 153 17.21 0.25 -7.81
N PRO A 154 16.25 0.66 -6.96
CA PRO A 154 14.85 0.45 -7.27
C PRO A 154 14.39 1.35 -8.41
N LYS A 155 13.31 0.95 -9.09
CA LYS A 155 12.58 1.82 -10.02
C LYS A 155 11.55 2.62 -9.25
N VAL A 156 11.54 3.93 -9.44
CA VAL A 156 10.58 4.84 -8.78
C VAL A 156 9.60 5.38 -9.81
N ARG A 157 8.32 5.27 -9.53
CA ARG A 157 7.26 5.93 -10.30
C ARG A 157 6.64 7.04 -9.46
N LEU A 158 6.79 8.26 -9.92
CA LEU A 158 6.14 9.43 -9.35
C LEU A 158 4.77 9.62 -9.97
N TYR A 159 3.81 10.11 -9.18
CA TYR A 159 2.47 10.40 -9.64
C TYR A 159 2.16 11.88 -9.54
N THR A 160 1.54 12.43 -10.57
CA THR A 160 1.05 13.80 -10.58
C THR A 160 -0.28 13.90 -9.84
N GLN A 161 -0.62 15.10 -9.38
CA GLN A 161 -1.94 15.35 -8.78
C GLN A 161 -3.10 15.09 -9.76
N ALA A 162 -2.87 15.29 -11.06
CA ALA A 162 -3.89 15.01 -12.09
C ALA A 162 -4.17 13.51 -12.19
N GLU A 163 -3.12 12.68 -12.28
CA GLU A 163 -3.24 11.22 -12.28
C GLU A 163 -3.95 10.71 -11.03
N MET A 164 -3.58 11.21 -9.86
CA MET A 164 -4.20 10.80 -8.60
C MET A 164 -5.68 11.18 -8.52
N ARG A 165 -6.06 12.39 -8.96
CA ARG A 165 -7.47 12.79 -8.98
C ARG A 165 -8.30 11.94 -9.93
N GLU A 166 -7.76 11.60 -11.09
CA GLU A 166 -8.42 10.69 -12.03
C GLU A 166 -8.55 9.28 -11.44
N ALA A 167 -7.47 8.74 -10.91
CA ALA A 167 -7.44 7.42 -10.29
C ALA A 167 -8.39 7.31 -9.10
N PHE A 168 -8.50 8.34 -8.27
CA PHE A 168 -9.47 8.39 -7.17
C PHE A 168 -10.92 8.30 -7.66
N LYS A 169 -11.28 9.00 -8.73
CA LYS A 169 -12.62 8.89 -9.34
C LYS A 169 -12.90 7.48 -9.87
N VAL A 170 -11.91 6.87 -10.50
CA VAL A 170 -11.99 5.48 -10.97
C VAL A 170 -12.22 4.54 -9.80
N TYR A 171 -11.44 4.69 -8.71
CA TYR A 171 -11.60 3.89 -7.50
C TYR A 171 -13.01 4.04 -6.89
N CYS A 172 -13.51 5.27 -6.74
CA CYS A 172 -14.85 5.53 -6.23
C CYS A 172 -15.95 4.87 -7.08
N SER A 173 -15.83 4.96 -8.40
CA SER A 173 -16.77 4.33 -9.33
C SER A 173 -16.76 2.80 -9.21
N MET A 174 -15.59 2.22 -9.12
CA MET A 174 -15.39 0.78 -8.91
C MET A 174 -15.99 0.32 -7.57
N LEU A 175 -15.69 1.01 -6.48
CA LEU A 175 -16.22 0.70 -5.15
C LEU A 175 -17.75 0.78 -5.14
N HIS A 176 -18.33 1.83 -5.74
CA HIS A 176 -19.76 2.00 -5.85
C HIS A 176 -20.41 0.84 -6.63
N PHE A 177 -19.84 0.46 -7.76
CA PHE A 177 -20.32 -0.67 -8.56
C PHE A 177 -20.27 -1.99 -7.79
N LEU A 178 -19.17 -2.30 -7.09
CA LEU A 178 -19.04 -3.52 -6.29
C LEU A 178 -20.07 -3.56 -5.14
N ARG A 179 -20.26 -2.46 -4.44
CA ARG A 179 -21.29 -2.36 -3.39
C ARG A 179 -22.71 -2.51 -3.95
N TRP A 180 -22.97 -1.94 -5.12
CA TRP A 180 -24.25 -2.13 -5.82
C TRP A 180 -24.45 -3.61 -6.18
N LYS A 181 -23.46 -4.28 -6.77
CA LYS A 181 -23.52 -5.74 -7.04
C LYS A 181 -23.88 -6.53 -5.78
N LYS A 182 -23.14 -6.30 -4.68
CA LYS A 182 -23.42 -6.96 -3.39
C LYS A 182 -24.86 -6.73 -2.90
N SER A 183 -25.35 -5.49 -3.00
CA SER A 183 -26.71 -5.14 -2.57
C SER A 183 -27.82 -5.80 -3.40
N LYS A 184 -27.52 -6.20 -4.64
CA LYS A 184 -28.44 -6.86 -5.58
C LYS A 184 -28.24 -8.38 -5.67
N GLY A 185 -27.27 -8.95 -4.93
CA GLY A 185 -26.92 -10.36 -5.02
C GLY A 185 -26.36 -10.79 -6.37
N VAL A 186 -25.82 -9.84 -7.16
CA VAL A 186 -25.20 -10.10 -8.46
C VAL A 186 -23.78 -10.64 -8.21
N LYS A 187 -23.49 -11.81 -8.77
CA LYS A 187 -22.14 -12.42 -8.73
C LYS A 187 -21.22 -11.90 -9.82
#